data_638ceead73ff16de906955ced2d1a7d9
#
_entry.id   638ceead73ff16de906955ced2d1a7d9
#
_cell.length_a   1.000
_cell.length_b   1.000
_cell.length_c   1.000
_cell.angle_alpha   90.00
_cell.angle_beta   90.00
_cell.angle_gamma   90.00
#
_symmetry.space_group_name_H-M   'P 1'
#
loop_
_entity.id
_entity.type
_entity.pdbx_description
1 polymer ?
#
loop_
_entity_poly.entity_id
_entity_poly.type
_entity_poly.pdbx_seq_one_letter_code
_entity_poly.pdbx_strand_id
1 'polypeptide(L)'
;MVAREELIQPISKSTVEPKPQIILRKPARMILLTMFLAILPLAVPSLGHVVGLRGMSYREMLPSLHELISFRNSKTNLRELPGTGATDDSLPSDIAEPETGANSIVDSAHTLDSFYASLSRTDQKQAGAITRITHYGDSPITNDGITAPVRRLLQKRFGDAGHGFILLDRPWAWYGHQDISFAPGGGWANDSIMNPMVKDGSFGLGGVEFRATGAGKYTKFGPSTDGDTGKNFSRMDVYYLRQPNGGEFEASVDGGPAQMVSTSDEKEESAFFEIDAPQKGENSFEIKTAGGSVRLFGAVLENDGPGVVYDSLGVNGAFAGLLATVMNEQHWSAQLQHRHPNLVILNYGTNESQYASDDQMARYDRELREVVRRLHTALPNTAVLIVSPMDRGTHQAGKVITLPAIPKIVEMQRRVAAETGCAFFDLFAAMGGEGTMARWHDGKNHLVGGDLTHPNGAGAEKIGELIYQALVDGYDRYLVRHPLPKTQTPAQK
;
A
#
# COMPACT_ATOMS: atom_id res chain seq x y z
N MET A 1 -11.23 -61.55 62.08
CA MET A 1 -12.03 -60.33 61.98
C MET A 1 -12.28 -60.04 60.52
N VAL A 2 -13.52 -60.13 60.13
CA VAL A 2 -14.03 -60.30 58.78
C VAL A 2 -14.13 -58.91 58.14
N ALA A 3 -13.53 -58.74 56.96
CA ALA A 3 -13.76 -57.60 56.07
C ALA A 3 -14.91 -57.90 55.14
N ARG A 4 -15.89 -57.03 55.06
CA ARG A 4 -17.02 -57.08 54.10
C ARG A 4 -16.59 -56.37 52.81
N GLU A 5 -16.61 -57.09 51.68
CA GLU A 5 -16.65 -56.57 50.35
C GLU A 5 -18.09 -56.13 50.01
N GLU A 6 -18.27 -54.86 49.62
CA GLU A 6 -19.51 -54.41 49.02
C GLU A 6 -19.32 -54.33 47.49
N LEU A 7 -20.12 -55.12 46.78
CA LEU A 7 -20.25 -55.12 45.31
C LEU A 7 -20.96 -53.83 44.86
N ILE A 8 -20.28 -53.06 44.03
CA ILE A 8 -20.86 -51.94 43.29
C ILE A 8 -21.23 -52.45 41.89
N GLN A 9 -22.52 -52.46 41.55
CA GLN A 9 -23.01 -52.76 40.18
C GLN A 9 -22.78 -51.55 39.27
N PRO A 10 -22.47 -51.76 37.96
CA PRO A 10 -22.27 -50.66 37.01
C PRO A 10 -23.61 -50.13 36.49
N ILE A 11 -23.80 -48.81 36.62
CA ILE A 11 -24.91 -48.06 36.05
C ILE A 11 -24.76 -47.97 34.53
N SER A 12 -25.76 -48.54 33.81
CA SER A 12 -25.93 -48.43 32.39
C SER A 12 -26.01 -46.95 31.95
N LYS A 13 -25.02 -46.45 31.23
CA LYS A 13 -25.09 -45.16 30.52
C LYS A 13 -25.91 -45.33 29.24
N SER A 14 -27.13 -44.81 29.21
CA SER A 14 -27.86 -44.57 27.97
C SER A 14 -27.18 -43.45 27.20
N THR A 15 -26.57 -43.78 26.08
CA THR A 15 -26.03 -42.81 25.11
C THR A 15 -27.18 -42.19 24.33
N VAL A 16 -27.61 -41.00 24.73
CA VAL A 16 -28.45 -40.12 23.91
C VAL A 16 -27.48 -39.37 22.97
N GLU A 17 -27.52 -39.73 21.67
CA GLU A 17 -26.83 -38.99 20.65
C GLU A 17 -27.41 -37.56 20.55
N PRO A 18 -26.59 -36.49 20.64
CA PRO A 18 -27.10 -35.13 20.46
C PRO A 18 -27.39 -34.91 18.98
N LYS A 19 -28.64 -34.51 18.66
CA LYS A 19 -29.01 -34.03 17.32
C LYS A 19 -28.07 -32.90 16.89
N PRO A 20 -27.57 -32.88 15.64
CA PRO A 20 -26.67 -31.80 15.17
C PRO A 20 -27.42 -30.48 15.19
N GLN A 21 -27.04 -29.58 16.10
CA GLN A 21 -27.44 -28.18 16.04
C GLN A 21 -26.63 -27.51 14.93
N ILE A 22 -27.28 -27.07 13.87
CA ILE A 22 -26.70 -26.25 12.82
C ILE A 22 -26.41 -24.87 13.44
N ILE A 23 -25.22 -24.69 14.00
CA ILE A 23 -24.73 -23.38 14.45
C ILE A 23 -24.26 -22.65 13.19
N LEU A 24 -25.14 -21.83 12.60
CA LEU A 24 -24.73 -20.87 11.56
C LEU A 24 -23.66 -19.96 12.12
N ARG A 25 -22.44 -20.05 11.57
CA ARG A 25 -21.31 -19.21 11.98
C ARG A 25 -21.71 -17.73 11.82
N LYS A 26 -21.19 -16.85 12.71
CA LYS A 26 -21.52 -15.41 12.74
C LYS A 26 -21.54 -14.71 11.36
N PRO A 27 -20.63 -15.00 10.40
CA PRO A 27 -20.69 -14.42 9.05
C PRO A 27 -21.95 -14.81 8.25
N ALA A 28 -22.42 -16.06 8.34
CA ALA A 28 -23.62 -16.49 7.63
C ALA A 28 -24.89 -15.82 8.16
N ARG A 29 -24.93 -15.52 9.47
CA ARG A 29 -26.05 -14.77 10.07
C ARG A 29 -26.04 -13.31 9.64
N MET A 30 -24.87 -12.68 9.52
CA MET A 30 -24.74 -11.31 8.99
C MET A 30 -25.18 -11.24 7.53
N ILE A 31 -24.75 -12.17 6.68
CA ILE A 31 -25.14 -12.22 5.27
C ILE A 31 -26.67 -12.38 5.13
N LEU A 32 -27.29 -13.28 5.91
CA LEU A 32 -28.74 -13.46 5.91
C LEU A 32 -29.48 -12.21 6.42
N LEU A 33 -28.96 -11.53 7.43
CA LEU A 33 -29.55 -10.29 7.94
C LEU A 33 -29.44 -9.15 6.91
N THR A 34 -28.29 -9.03 6.25
CA THR A 34 -28.08 -8.04 5.19
C THR A 34 -28.98 -8.30 3.98
N MET A 35 -29.12 -9.56 3.56
CA MET A 35 -30.07 -9.95 2.51
C MET A 35 -31.51 -9.67 2.91
N PHE A 36 -31.91 -9.96 4.15
CA PHE A 36 -33.25 -9.68 4.67
C PHE A 36 -33.55 -8.19 4.69
N LEU A 37 -32.60 -7.35 5.16
CA LEU A 37 -32.73 -5.89 5.15
C LEU A 37 -32.78 -5.30 3.74
N ALA A 38 -32.09 -5.90 2.78
CA ALA A 38 -32.12 -5.49 1.37
C ALA A 38 -33.46 -5.87 0.67
N ILE A 39 -34.12 -6.95 1.12
CA ILE A 39 -35.40 -7.43 0.56
C ILE A 39 -36.60 -6.76 1.25
N LEU A 40 -36.45 -6.29 2.48
CA LEU A 40 -37.54 -5.72 3.27
C LEU A 40 -38.25 -4.52 2.60
N PRO A 41 -37.57 -3.57 1.92
CA PRO A 41 -38.23 -2.48 1.19
C PRO A 41 -39.05 -2.93 -0.02
N LEU A 42 -38.81 -4.13 -0.55
CA LEU A 42 -39.59 -4.74 -1.64
C LEU A 42 -40.87 -5.41 -1.13
N ALA A 43 -40.81 -5.96 0.08
CA ALA A 43 -41.96 -6.63 0.70
C ALA A 43 -42.94 -5.65 1.37
N VAL A 44 -42.48 -4.44 1.69
CA VAL A 44 -43.28 -3.41 2.38
C VAL A 44 -43.16 -2.08 1.58
N PRO A 45 -44.10 -1.82 0.66
CA PRO A 45 -44.05 -0.63 -0.23
C PRO A 45 -43.96 0.73 0.46
N SER A 46 -44.48 0.84 1.70
CA SER A 46 -44.39 2.05 2.52
C SER A 46 -42.96 2.41 2.98
N LEU A 47 -42.05 1.43 3.07
CA LEU A 47 -40.64 1.65 3.42
C LEU A 47 -39.80 2.18 2.23
N GLY A 48 -40.17 1.82 1.00
CA GLY A 48 -39.52 2.32 -0.21
C GLY A 48 -39.65 3.84 -0.40
N HIS A 49 -40.65 4.46 0.19
CA HIS A 49 -40.85 5.92 0.16
C HIS A 49 -39.94 6.69 1.13
N VAL A 50 -39.51 6.06 2.21
CA VAL A 50 -38.68 6.70 3.26
C VAL A 50 -37.21 6.73 2.87
N VAL A 51 -36.75 5.81 2.00
CA VAL A 51 -35.33 5.64 1.64
C VAL A 51 -34.96 6.31 0.32
N GLY A 52 -35.88 7.06 -0.32
CA GLY A 52 -35.59 7.86 -1.52
C GLY A 52 -35.22 7.04 -2.79
N LEU A 53 -35.55 5.75 -2.85
CA LEU A 53 -35.19 4.81 -3.92
C LEU A 53 -36.13 4.90 -5.15
N ARG A 54 -36.68 6.07 -5.45
CA ARG A 54 -37.50 6.26 -6.65
C ARG A 54 -36.62 6.35 -7.89
N GLY A 55 -36.61 5.29 -8.70
CA GLY A 55 -36.09 5.32 -10.07
C GLY A 55 -34.83 4.54 -10.37
N MET A 56 -34.25 3.79 -9.41
CA MET A 56 -33.08 2.94 -9.65
C MET A 56 -33.49 1.47 -9.85
N SER A 57 -32.98 0.84 -10.92
CA SER A 57 -33.15 -0.59 -11.17
C SER A 57 -32.28 -1.41 -10.22
N TYR A 58 -32.82 -2.50 -9.68
CA TYR A 58 -32.12 -3.41 -8.76
C TYR A 58 -30.82 -4.00 -9.34
N ARG A 59 -30.70 -4.05 -10.67
CA ARG A 59 -29.50 -4.51 -11.39
C ARG A 59 -28.33 -3.54 -11.29
N GLU A 60 -28.57 -2.28 -10.96
CA GLU A 60 -27.55 -1.25 -10.84
C GLU A 60 -26.95 -1.13 -9.42
N MET A 61 -27.57 -1.77 -8.43
CA MET A 61 -27.16 -1.67 -7.02
C MET A 61 -26.34 -2.84 -6.49
N LEU A 62 -26.32 -3.98 -7.17
CA LEU A 62 -25.57 -5.15 -6.72
C LEU A 62 -24.49 -5.50 -7.73
N PRO A 63 -23.20 -5.47 -7.36
CA PRO A 63 -22.17 -6.09 -8.18
C PRO A 63 -22.50 -7.55 -8.39
N SER A 64 -22.37 -8.05 -9.61
CA SER A 64 -22.68 -9.44 -9.92
C SER A 64 -21.78 -10.36 -9.09
N LEU A 65 -22.32 -11.49 -8.62
CA LEU A 65 -21.55 -12.52 -7.89
C LEU A 65 -20.28 -12.95 -8.69
N HIS A 66 -20.34 -12.80 -10.01
CA HIS A 66 -19.24 -13.09 -10.92
C HIS A 66 -18.06 -12.09 -10.76
N GLU A 67 -18.33 -10.82 -10.45
CA GLU A 67 -17.30 -9.82 -10.20
C GLU A 67 -16.57 -10.06 -8.87
N LEU A 68 -17.29 -10.51 -7.85
CA LEU A 68 -16.72 -10.89 -6.54
C LEU A 68 -15.86 -12.18 -6.59
N ILE A 69 -16.10 -13.06 -7.57
CA ILE A 69 -15.38 -14.33 -7.73
C ILE A 69 -14.18 -14.18 -8.68
N SER A 70 -14.20 -13.23 -9.62
CA SER A 70 -13.14 -13.02 -10.61
C SER A 70 -11.83 -12.46 -10.02
N PHE A 71 -11.85 -11.93 -8.80
CA PHE A 71 -10.64 -11.51 -8.06
C PHE A 71 -9.65 -12.66 -7.78
N ARG A 72 -10.02 -13.91 -8.02
CA ARG A 72 -9.22 -15.07 -7.59
C ARG A 72 -8.47 -15.82 -8.70
N ASN A 73 -8.71 -15.55 -9.98
CA ASN A 73 -8.17 -16.39 -11.05
C ASN A 73 -7.84 -15.63 -12.35
N SER A 74 -6.97 -14.62 -12.32
CA SER A 74 -6.40 -14.08 -13.57
C SER A 74 -4.96 -14.54 -13.72
N LYS A 75 -4.75 -15.68 -14.37
CA LYS A 75 -3.45 -16.08 -14.91
C LYS A 75 -3.29 -15.40 -16.27
N THR A 76 -2.55 -14.32 -16.34
CA THR A 76 -2.18 -13.68 -17.60
C THR A 76 -0.88 -14.28 -18.11
N ASN A 77 -0.94 -14.94 -19.26
CA ASN A 77 0.24 -15.38 -20.01
C ASN A 77 0.99 -14.15 -20.53
N LEU A 78 2.22 -13.96 -20.05
CA LEU A 78 3.16 -12.97 -20.57
C LEU A 78 3.50 -13.31 -22.03
N ARG A 79 3.04 -12.48 -22.95
CA ARG A 79 3.44 -12.51 -24.37
C ARG A 79 4.69 -11.65 -24.51
N GLU A 80 5.77 -12.23 -24.98
CA GLU A 80 7.04 -11.57 -25.25
C GLU A 80 6.84 -10.37 -26.18
N LEU A 81 7.41 -9.23 -25.82
CA LEU A 81 7.48 -8.05 -26.66
C LEU A 81 8.66 -8.20 -27.64
N PRO A 82 8.53 -7.78 -28.92
CA PRO A 82 9.60 -7.92 -29.89
C PRO A 82 10.77 -6.97 -29.57
N GLY A 83 11.98 -7.53 -29.60
CA GLY A 83 13.22 -6.78 -29.48
C GLY A 83 13.44 -5.84 -30.67
N THR A 84 13.76 -4.58 -30.39
CA THR A 84 14.27 -3.65 -31.39
C THR A 84 15.78 -3.75 -31.45
N GLY A 85 16.28 -4.38 -32.48
CA GLY A 85 17.66 -4.25 -32.91
C GLY A 85 17.77 -3.18 -33.98
N ALA A 86 18.61 -2.19 -33.78
CA ALA A 86 19.34 -1.50 -34.83
C ALA A 86 20.46 -0.66 -34.23
N THR A 87 21.67 -1.01 -34.58
CA THR A 87 22.89 -0.20 -34.45
C THR A 87 22.94 0.83 -35.54
N ASP A 88 23.14 2.11 -35.18
CA ASP A 88 23.81 3.05 -36.07
C ASP A 88 24.69 4.00 -35.25
N ASP A 89 26.00 3.98 -35.61
CA ASP A 89 27.05 4.77 -35.01
C ASP A 89 27.14 6.12 -35.74
N SER A 90 26.61 7.18 -35.16
CA SER A 90 27.11 8.55 -35.39
C SER A 90 26.54 9.52 -34.36
N LEU A 91 27.38 9.96 -33.41
CA LEU A 91 27.06 11.00 -32.43
C LEU A 91 27.18 12.40 -33.06
N PRO A 92 26.10 13.22 -32.97
CA PRO A 92 26.25 14.68 -32.98
C PRO A 92 26.17 15.23 -31.56
N SER A 93 27.12 16.02 -31.22
CA SER A 93 27.14 16.90 -30.04
C SER A 93 26.14 18.04 -30.27
N ASP A 94 24.98 17.94 -29.71
CA ASP A 94 23.99 18.95 -29.30
C ASP A 94 22.67 18.19 -29.09
N ILE A 95 22.59 17.43 -28.00
CA ILE A 95 21.36 16.72 -27.66
C ILE A 95 20.46 17.72 -26.95
N ALA A 96 19.57 18.36 -27.70
CA ALA A 96 18.34 18.88 -27.14
C ALA A 96 17.61 17.69 -26.48
N GLU A 97 17.25 17.80 -25.18
CA GLU A 97 16.49 16.75 -24.52
C GLU A 97 15.23 16.42 -25.37
N PRO A 98 14.95 15.14 -25.65
CA PRO A 98 13.76 14.78 -26.42
C PRO A 98 12.52 15.28 -25.69
N GLU A 99 11.58 15.90 -26.41
CA GLU A 99 10.29 16.32 -25.89
C GLU A 99 9.70 15.18 -25.08
N THR A 100 9.48 15.40 -23.77
CA THR A 100 8.98 14.38 -22.85
C THR A 100 7.59 13.95 -23.30
N GLY A 101 7.44 12.70 -23.76
CA GLY A 101 6.14 12.12 -24.08
C GLY A 101 5.22 12.07 -22.84
N ALA A 102 3.92 11.93 -23.04
CA ALA A 102 2.92 11.88 -21.97
C ALA A 102 3.22 10.84 -20.86
N ASN A 103 4.08 9.87 -21.13
CA ASN A 103 4.47 8.80 -20.20
C ASN A 103 5.78 9.07 -19.46
N SER A 104 6.38 10.26 -19.60
CA SER A 104 7.67 10.58 -18.98
C SER A 104 7.52 11.40 -17.70
N ILE A 105 8.39 11.13 -16.72
CA ILE A 105 8.53 11.98 -15.55
C ILE A 105 9.17 13.32 -15.98
N VAL A 106 8.54 14.42 -15.58
CA VAL A 106 9.07 15.79 -15.71
C VAL A 106 9.99 16.04 -14.53
N ASP A 107 11.29 16.17 -14.79
CA ASP A 107 12.35 16.38 -13.80
C ASP A 107 13.48 17.25 -14.39
N SER A 108 13.14 18.46 -14.80
CA SER A 108 14.10 19.38 -15.44
C SER A 108 15.25 19.83 -14.52
N ALA A 109 15.06 19.73 -13.21
CA ALA A 109 16.10 20.05 -12.22
C ALA A 109 16.91 18.82 -11.77
N HIS A 110 16.67 17.65 -12.36
CA HIS A 110 17.33 16.38 -12.02
C HIS A 110 17.23 16.00 -10.54
N THR A 111 16.10 16.30 -9.92
CA THR A 111 15.85 16.05 -8.48
C THR A 111 15.78 14.56 -8.14
N LEU A 112 15.55 13.68 -9.13
CA LEU A 112 15.58 12.23 -8.98
C LEU A 112 16.99 11.62 -9.12
N ASP A 113 18.04 12.38 -9.40
CA ASP A 113 19.38 11.81 -9.64
C ASP A 113 19.92 11.07 -8.41
N SER A 114 19.62 11.52 -7.18
CA SER A 114 19.99 10.81 -5.95
C SER A 114 19.34 9.42 -5.86
N PHE A 115 18.07 9.30 -6.23
CA PHE A 115 17.35 8.03 -6.32
C PHE A 115 17.93 7.13 -7.42
N TYR A 116 18.15 7.66 -8.62
CA TYR A 116 18.74 6.90 -9.72
C TYR A 116 20.18 6.46 -9.45
N ALA A 117 20.94 7.25 -8.72
CA ALA A 117 22.28 6.85 -8.25
C ALA A 117 22.18 5.64 -7.29
N SER A 118 21.19 5.62 -6.38
CA SER A 118 20.95 4.46 -5.53
C SER A 118 20.52 3.24 -6.35
N LEU A 119 19.58 3.43 -7.28
CA LEU A 119 19.10 2.36 -8.15
C LEU A 119 20.23 1.79 -9.02
N SER A 120 21.17 2.64 -9.49
CA SER A 120 22.34 2.22 -10.24
C SER A 120 23.27 1.31 -9.42
N ARG A 121 23.49 1.62 -8.12
CA ARG A 121 24.26 0.73 -7.23
C ARG A 121 23.57 -0.63 -7.06
N THR A 122 22.26 -0.61 -6.92
CA THR A 122 21.41 -1.82 -6.82
C THR A 122 21.46 -2.65 -8.12
N ASP A 123 21.38 -1.99 -9.27
CA ASP A 123 21.45 -2.61 -10.60
C ASP A 123 22.82 -3.29 -10.82
N GLN A 124 23.89 -2.63 -10.39
CA GLN A 124 25.25 -3.19 -10.41
C GLN A 124 25.50 -4.28 -9.35
N LYS A 125 24.49 -4.67 -8.58
CA LYS A 125 24.58 -5.69 -7.53
C LYS A 125 25.67 -5.41 -6.50
N GLN A 126 25.91 -4.13 -6.19
CA GLN A 126 26.86 -3.76 -5.14
C GLN A 126 26.41 -4.35 -3.80
N ALA A 127 27.33 -4.87 -3.01
CA ALA A 127 27.02 -5.53 -1.74
C ALA A 127 26.27 -4.56 -0.81
N GLY A 128 25.12 -4.99 -0.28
CA GLY A 128 24.28 -4.20 0.61
C GLY A 128 23.51 -3.04 -0.04
N ALA A 129 23.56 -2.91 -1.38
CA ALA A 129 22.82 -1.87 -2.07
C ALA A 129 21.31 -2.18 -2.07
N ILE A 130 20.57 -1.48 -1.22
CA ILE A 130 19.09 -1.55 -1.16
C ILE A 130 18.54 -0.19 -1.57
N THR A 131 17.68 -0.19 -2.59
CA THR A 131 16.92 1.01 -2.99
C THR A 131 15.52 0.94 -2.41
N ARG A 132 15.19 1.88 -1.50
CA ARG A 132 13.90 1.94 -0.80
C ARG A 132 13.02 3.01 -1.42
N ILE A 133 11.78 2.64 -1.73
CA ILE A 133 10.76 3.53 -2.28
C ILE A 133 9.57 3.50 -1.33
N THR A 134 9.13 4.68 -0.88
CA THR A 134 7.97 4.83 0.00
C THR A 134 6.86 5.56 -0.76
N HIS A 135 5.75 4.88 -1.03
CA HIS A 135 4.65 5.38 -1.84
C HIS A 135 3.42 5.68 -0.97
N TYR A 136 3.19 6.96 -0.72
CA TYR A 136 1.98 7.47 -0.05
C TYR A 136 0.85 7.69 -1.04
N GLY A 137 -0.38 7.35 -0.64
CA GLY A 137 -1.55 7.58 -1.46
C GLY A 137 -2.88 7.38 -0.72
N ASP A 138 -3.93 7.42 -1.49
CA ASP A 138 -5.30 7.25 -1.02
C ASP A 138 -5.85 5.83 -1.29
N SER A 139 -7.17 5.68 -1.45
CA SER A 139 -7.81 4.37 -1.58
C SER A 139 -7.27 3.46 -2.70
N PRO A 140 -6.85 3.92 -3.89
CA PRO A 140 -6.25 3.07 -4.93
C PRO A 140 -4.95 2.37 -4.52
N ILE A 141 -4.23 2.91 -3.52
CA ILE A 141 -2.97 2.33 -3.01
C ILE A 141 -3.22 1.33 -1.87
N THR A 142 -4.35 1.44 -1.17
CA THR A 142 -4.67 0.74 0.09
C THR A 142 -4.62 -0.78 0.03
N ASN A 143 -4.99 -1.37 -1.11
CA ASN A 143 -5.02 -2.82 -1.29
C ASN A 143 -3.80 -3.37 -2.03
N ASP A 144 -2.75 -2.55 -2.16
CA ASP A 144 -1.54 -2.88 -2.90
C ASP A 144 -1.79 -3.22 -4.40
N GLY A 145 -2.94 -2.84 -4.93
CA GLY A 145 -3.34 -3.19 -6.30
C GLY A 145 -2.48 -2.52 -7.36
N ILE A 146 -2.11 -1.25 -7.14
CA ILE A 146 -1.25 -0.47 -8.03
C ILE A 146 0.23 -0.67 -7.66
N THR A 147 0.54 -0.74 -6.38
CA THR A 147 1.91 -0.78 -5.86
C THR A 147 2.58 -2.14 -6.01
N ALA A 148 1.83 -3.24 -5.89
CA ALA A 148 2.38 -4.58 -6.10
C ALA A 148 2.95 -4.80 -7.52
N PRO A 149 2.27 -4.44 -8.62
CA PRO A 149 2.86 -4.50 -9.96
C PRO A 149 4.16 -3.70 -10.08
N VAL A 150 4.22 -2.48 -9.53
CA VAL A 150 5.44 -1.66 -9.54
C VAL A 150 6.55 -2.38 -8.79
N ARG A 151 6.27 -2.87 -7.56
CA ARG A 151 7.21 -3.62 -6.73
C ARG A 151 7.75 -4.85 -7.47
N ARG A 152 6.87 -5.71 -8.01
CA ARG A 152 7.25 -6.92 -8.74
C ARG A 152 8.15 -6.63 -9.94
N LEU A 153 7.80 -5.64 -10.74
CA LEU A 153 8.56 -5.29 -11.94
C LEU A 153 9.94 -4.70 -11.58
N LEU A 154 10.02 -3.83 -10.57
CA LEU A 154 11.29 -3.31 -10.06
C LEU A 154 12.15 -4.42 -9.45
N GLN A 155 11.57 -5.29 -8.64
CA GLN A 155 12.29 -6.41 -8.01
C GLN A 155 12.76 -7.43 -9.04
N LYS A 156 11.97 -7.72 -10.07
CA LYS A 156 12.38 -8.59 -11.17
C LYS A 156 13.60 -8.04 -11.91
N ARG A 157 13.66 -6.72 -12.14
CA ARG A 157 14.76 -6.07 -12.85
C ARG A 157 16.00 -5.87 -11.97
N PHE A 158 15.81 -5.36 -10.76
CA PHE A 158 16.89 -4.87 -9.91
C PHE A 158 17.22 -5.80 -8.73
N GLY A 159 16.40 -6.78 -8.44
CA GLY A 159 16.52 -7.73 -7.32
C GLY A 159 15.50 -7.46 -6.23
N ASP A 160 15.10 -8.52 -5.54
CA ASP A 160 14.15 -8.47 -4.41
C ASP A 160 14.93 -8.31 -3.10
N ALA A 161 14.78 -7.15 -2.43
CA ALA A 161 15.35 -6.87 -1.11
C ALA A 161 14.30 -6.86 0.01
N GLY A 162 13.11 -7.39 -0.24
CA GLY A 162 12.04 -7.53 0.73
C GLY A 162 10.77 -6.80 0.35
N HIS A 163 9.75 -6.95 1.20
CA HIS A 163 8.41 -6.44 0.91
C HIS A 163 8.24 -4.95 1.25
N GLY A 164 8.88 -4.50 2.32
CA GLY A 164 8.71 -3.17 2.88
C GLY A 164 7.71 -3.13 4.04
N PHE A 165 7.10 -1.97 4.26
CA PHE A 165 6.23 -1.69 5.40
C PHE A 165 4.83 -2.27 5.24
N ILE A 166 4.33 -2.94 6.30
CA ILE A 166 3.00 -3.54 6.37
C ILE A 166 2.36 -3.17 7.70
N LEU A 167 1.06 -2.89 7.71
CA LEU A 167 0.27 -2.69 8.92
C LEU A 167 0.08 -4.01 9.70
N LEU A 168 -0.25 -3.91 10.99
CA LEU A 168 -0.41 -5.09 11.86
C LEU A 168 -1.77 -5.78 11.73
N ASP A 169 -2.80 -5.07 11.27
CA ASP A 169 -4.15 -5.62 11.05
C ASP A 169 -4.81 -4.90 9.87
N ARG A 170 -6.02 -5.25 9.58
CA ARG A 170 -6.83 -4.63 8.51
C ARG A 170 -7.70 -3.53 9.08
N PRO A 171 -7.28 -2.25 9.01
CA PRO A 171 -8.07 -1.13 9.52
C PRO A 171 -9.35 -0.89 8.71
N TRP A 172 -9.40 -1.41 7.48
CA TRP A 172 -10.59 -1.48 6.63
C TRP A 172 -10.63 -2.79 5.85
N ALA A 173 -11.82 -3.20 5.40
CA ALA A 173 -12.09 -4.55 4.88
C ALA A 173 -11.24 -4.94 3.65
N TRP A 174 -10.87 -3.97 2.83
CA TRP A 174 -10.09 -4.19 1.59
C TRP A 174 -8.60 -3.90 1.74
N TYR A 175 -8.13 -3.59 2.95
CA TYR A 175 -6.68 -3.51 3.18
C TYR A 175 -6.02 -4.88 2.96
N GLY A 176 -4.95 -4.88 2.22
CA GLY A 176 -4.17 -6.08 1.96
C GLY A 176 -2.86 -5.77 1.25
N HIS A 177 -1.98 -6.74 1.28
CA HIS A 177 -0.73 -6.75 0.50
C HIS A 177 -0.65 -8.01 -0.33
N GLN A 178 -0.11 -7.88 -1.54
CA GLN A 178 0.21 -9.00 -2.42
C GLN A 178 1.65 -9.45 -2.19
N ASP A 179 2.01 -10.62 -2.67
CA ASP A 179 3.37 -11.16 -2.60
C ASP A 179 3.92 -11.31 -1.17
N ILE A 180 3.05 -11.64 -0.22
CA ILE A 180 3.38 -11.92 1.17
C ILE A 180 2.28 -12.73 1.85
N SER A 181 2.64 -13.58 2.79
CA SER A 181 1.69 -14.16 3.74
C SER A 181 1.47 -13.17 4.89
N PHE A 182 0.24 -12.70 5.04
CA PHE A 182 -0.17 -11.75 6.07
C PHE A 182 -1.37 -12.30 6.84
N ALA A 183 -1.14 -12.66 8.11
CA ALA A 183 -2.12 -13.33 8.96
C ALA A 183 -2.27 -12.61 10.31
N PRO A 184 -3.05 -11.52 10.38
CA PRO A 184 -3.38 -10.88 11.65
C PRO A 184 -4.31 -11.79 12.46
N GLY A 185 -4.03 -11.92 13.77
CA GLY A 185 -4.89 -12.65 14.70
C GLY A 185 -6.14 -11.88 15.09
N GLY A 186 -6.24 -10.61 14.71
CA GLY A 186 -7.34 -9.70 14.99
C GLY A 186 -7.38 -9.18 16.43
N GLY A 187 -8.34 -8.28 16.65
CA GLY A 187 -8.58 -7.69 17.97
C GLY A 187 -7.65 -6.55 18.33
N TRP A 188 -6.86 -6.05 17.43
CA TRP A 188 -6.21 -4.76 17.51
C TRP A 188 -7.27 -3.66 17.41
N ALA A 189 -7.29 -2.72 18.36
CA ALA A 189 -7.97 -1.44 18.16
C ALA A 189 -7.12 -0.59 17.24
N ASN A 190 -7.70 -0.03 16.19
CA ASN A 190 -6.97 0.81 15.25
C ASN A 190 -7.57 2.20 15.16
N ASP A 191 -6.75 3.17 14.77
CA ASP A 191 -7.12 4.53 14.44
C ASP A 191 -6.28 5.01 13.25
N SER A 192 -6.73 6.03 12.54
CA SER A 192 -6.04 6.54 11.37
C SER A 192 -6.11 8.07 11.28
N ILE A 193 -5.23 8.64 10.47
CA ILE A 193 -5.21 10.09 10.21
C ILE A 193 -6.51 10.65 9.63
N MET A 194 -7.42 9.80 9.13
CA MET A 194 -8.69 10.24 8.53
C MET A 194 -9.67 10.82 9.56
N ASN A 195 -9.83 10.14 10.69
CA ASN A 195 -10.74 10.56 11.76
C ASN A 195 -10.13 10.18 13.12
N PRO A 196 -9.03 10.82 13.51
CA PRO A 196 -8.31 10.41 14.70
C PRO A 196 -9.13 10.60 15.98
N MET A 197 -9.28 9.54 16.76
CA MET A 197 -9.87 9.60 18.09
C MET A 197 -8.89 10.24 19.07
N VAL A 198 -7.60 9.90 18.96
CA VAL A 198 -6.51 10.52 19.73
C VAL A 198 -5.90 11.65 18.89
N LYS A 199 -5.70 12.81 19.50
CA LYS A 199 -5.29 14.04 18.81
C LYS A 199 -3.80 14.37 19.00
N ASP A 200 -2.97 13.40 19.38
CA ASP A 200 -1.52 13.59 19.58
C ASP A 200 -0.73 13.58 18.24
N GLY A 201 -1.34 13.06 17.18
CA GLY A 201 -0.73 12.95 15.86
C GLY A 201 0.33 11.85 15.74
N SER A 202 0.49 11.01 16.77
CA SER A 202 1.51 9.95 16.80
C SER A 202 1.04 8.69 16.06
N PHE A 203 0.86 8.81 14.75
CA PHE A 203 0.51 7.71 13.84
C PHE A 203 1.76 7.06 13.25
N GLY A 204 1.64 5.80 12.85
CA GLY A 204 2.69 5.09 12.13
C GLY A 204 3.02 5.70 10.78
N LEU A 205 4.13 5.25 10.19
CA LEU A 205 4.60 5.69 8.88
C LEU A 205 3.49 5.67 7.82
N GLY A 206 2.61 4.67 7.87
CA GLY A 206 1.45 4.53 6.98
C GLY A 206 0.18 5.27 7.44
N GLY A 207 0.25 6.20 8.40
CA GLY A 207 -0.91 6.98 8.85
C GLY A 207 -1.94 6.20 9.67
N VAL A 208 -1.56 5.05 10.22
CA VAL A 208 -2.42 4.17 11.05
C VAL A 208 -1.67 3.78 12.31
N GLU A 209 -2.41 3.60 13.40
CA GLU A 209 -1.92 3.03 14.64
C GLU A 209 -2.75 1.81 15.08
N PHE A 210 -2.12 0.94 15.85
CA PHE A 210 -2.76 -0.22 16.46
C PHE A 210 -2.50 -0.23 17.96
N ARG A 211 -3.57 -0.34 18.74
CA ARG A 211 -3.53 -0.37 20.19
C ARG A 211 -4.04 -1.72 20.70
N ALA A 212 -3.40 -2.21 21.75
CA ALA A 212 -3.87 -3.38 22.48
C ALA A 212 -3.63 -3.20 23.97
N THR A 213 -4.53 -3.76 24.78
CA THR A 213 -4.36 -3.88 26.23
C THR A 213 -4.39 -5.35 26.60
N GLY A 214 -3.38 -5.80 27.36
CA GLY A 214 -3.21 -7.20 27.73
C GLY A 214 -2.51 -8.04 26.65
N ALA A 215 -2.32 -9.32 26.96
CA ALA A 215 -1.58 -10.26 26.14
C ALA A 215 -2.44 -10.93 25.04
N GLY A 216 -1.78 -11.50 24.03
CA GLY A 216 -2.37 -12.45 23.10
C GLY A 216 -2.89 -11.88 21.79
N LYS A 217 -2.78 -10.58 21.51
CA LYS A 217 -2.99 -10.03 20.16
C LYS A 217 -1.73 -10.29 19.33
N TYR A 218 -1.88 -10.77 18.12
CA TYR A 218 -0.72 -11.12 17.31
C TYR A 218 -0.91 -10.81 15.83
N THR A 219 0.19 -10.75 15.13
CA THR A 219 0.26 -10.68 13.67
C THR A 219 1.43 -11.51 13.19
N LYS A 220 1.19 -12.32 12.15
CA LYS A 220 2.21 -13.14 11.49
C LYS A 220 2.44 -12.65 10.07
N PHE A 221 3.71 -12.63 9.71
CA PHE A 221 4.18 -12.36 8.35
C PHE A 221 5.01 -13.53 7.87
N GLY A 222 4.95 -13.85 6.60
CA GLY A 222 5.74 -14.94 6.04
C GLY A 222 5.89 -14.84 4.54
N PRO A 223 6.61 -15.80 3.94
CA PRO A 223 6.83 -15.84 2.50
C PRO A 223 5.53 -15.89 1.71
N SER A 224 5.56 -15.30 0.53
CA SER A 224 4.47 -15.46 -0.44
C SER A 224 4.30 -16.93 -0.84
N THR A 225 3.08 -17.39 -0.94
CA THR A 225 2.76 -18.71 -1.52
C THR A 225 2.74 -18.69 -3.05
N ASP A 226 2.59 -17.51 -3.64
CA ASP A 226 2.42 -17.31 -5.08
C ASP A 226 3.54 -16.44 -5.66
N GLY A 227 3.80 -16.57 -6.96
CA GLY A 227 4.77 -15.76 -7.69
C GLY A 227 6.23 -16.00 -7.31
N ASP A 228 7.13 -15.16 -7.79
CA ASP A 228 8.58 -15.28 -7.64
C ASP A 228 9.19 -14.24 -6.69
N THR A 229 8.40 -13.23 -6.26
CA THR A 229 8.81 -12.18 -5.31
C THR A 229 8.23 -12.43 -3.92
N GLY A 230 8.79 -11.78 -2.89
CA GLY A 230 8.33 -11.91 -1.52
C GLY A 230 8.56 -13.31 -0.91
N LYS A 231 9.59 -14.02 -1.34
CA LYS A 231 9.90 -15.38 -0.86
C LYS A 231 10.86 -15.38 0.32
N ASN A 232 11.72 -14.38 0.41
CA ASN A 232 12.81 -14.40 1.36
C ASN A 232 12.79 -13.14 2.20
N PHE A 233 12.85 -13.31 3.52
CA PHE A 233 13.04 -12.25 4.47
C PHE A 233 14.12 -12.64 5.48
N SER A 234 15.10 -11.76 5.72
CA SER A 234 16.14 -11.98 6.71
C SER A 234 15.93 -11.16 7.97
N ARG A 235 15.02 -10.16 7.93
CA ARG A 235 14.84 -9.21 9.01
C ARG A 235 13.40 -8.68 9.06
N MET A 236 12.90 -8.48 10.28
CA MET A 236 11.71 -7.69 10.56
C MET A 236 12.07 -6.53 11.48
N ASP A 237 11.59 -5.32 11.14
CA ASP A 237 11.77 -4.11 11.92
C ASP A 237 10.39 -3.57 12.33
N VAL A 238 10.09 -3.60 13.64
CA VAL A 238 8.80 -3.24 14.23
C VAL A 238 8.78 -1.78 14.64
N TYR A 239 7.81 -1.03 14.14
CA TYR A 239 7.59 0.39 14.46
C TYR A 239 6.59 0.52 15.59
N TYR A 240 6.95 1.17 16.69
CA TYR A 240 6.09 1.34 17.86
C TYR A 240 6.31 2.67 18.57
N LEU A 241 5.44 2.97 19.54
CA LEU A 241 5.58 4.12 20.41
C LEU A 241 6.08 3.67 21.78
N ARG A 242 7.17 4.27 22.27
CA ARG A 242 7.45 4.31 23.71
C ARG A 242 6.57 5.36 24.34
N GLN A 243 6.03 5.04 25.54
CA GLN A 243 5.09 5.91 26.23
C GLN A 243 5.07 5.65 27.74
N PRO A 244 4.63 6.63 28.56
CA PRO A 244 4.40 6.40 29.98
C PRO A 244 3.40 5.26 30.21
N ASN A 245 3.76 4.37 31.16
CA ASN A 245 3.00 3.16 31.46
C ASN A 245 2.80 2.21 30.24
N GLY A 246 3.73 2.24 29.31
CA GLY A 246 3.74 1.33 28.17
C GLY A 246 3.83 -0.13 28.62
N GLY A 247 3.18 -1.02 27.84
CA GLY A 247 3.21 -2.46 28.05
C GLY A 247 4.39 -3.14 27.35
N GLU A 248 4.19 -4.41 27.02
CA GLU A 248 5.20 -5.24 26.39
C GLU A 248 4.63 -5.99 25.21
N PHE A 249 5.47 -6.19 24.20
CA PHE A 249 5.23 -7.13 23.10
C PHE A 249 6.44 -8.04 22.92
N GLU A 250 6.23 -9.15 22.27
CA GLU A 250 7.26 -10.09 21.88
C GLU A 250 7.33 -10.22 20.36
N ALA A 251 8.53 -10.42 19.82
CA ALA A 251 8.78 -10.74 18.44
C ALA A 251 9.54 -12.05 18.33
N SER A 252 9.20 -12.89 17.35
CA SER A 252 9.85 -14.17 17.13
C SER A 252 9.97 -14.50 15.64
N VAL A 253 10.89 -15.39 15.31
CA VAL A 253 11.15 -15.91 13.97
C VAL A 253 10.90 -17.41 13.96
N ASP A 254 10.14 -17.91 12.97
CA ASP A 254 9.86 -19.34 12.70
C ASP A 254 9.36 -20.13 13.93
N GLY A 255 8.62 -19.44 14.81
CA GLY A 255 8.13 -20.03 16.07
C GLY A 255 9.22 -20.35 17.10
N GLY A 256 10.44 -19.83 16.88
CA GLY A 256 11.56 -19.93 17.82
C GLY A 256 11.37 -19.06 19.08
N PRO A 257 12.43 -18.89 19.89
CA PRO A 257 12.38 -18.08 21.10
C PRO A 257 11.97 -16.64 20.80
N ALA A 258 10.99 -16.13 21.57
CA ALA A 258 10.54 -14.77 21.44
C ALA A 258 11.49 -13.81 22.18
N GLN A 259 11.70 -12.63 21.61
CA GLN A 259 12.40 -11.51 22.23
C GLN A 259 11.36 -10.54 22.77
N MET A 260 11.45 -10.22 24.07
CA MET A 260 10.56 -9.30 24.77
C MET A 260 11.01 -7.86 24.57
N VAL A 261 10.05 -6.99 24.25
CA VAL A 261 10.26 -5.56 24.03
C VAL A 261 9.34 -4.76 24.93
N SER A 262 9.92 -3.92 25.81
CA SER A 262 9.17 -2.97 26.61
C SER A 262 8.88 -1.70 25.81
N THR A 263 7.64 -1.23 25.88
CA THR A 263 7.22 0.07 25.31
C THR A 263 7.12 1.16 26.38
N SER A 264 7.55 0.88 27.63
CA SER A 264 7.51 1.84 28.73
C SER A 264 8.68 2.81 28.65
N ASP A 265 8.39 4.11 28.77
CA ASP A 265 9.37 5.20 28.84
C ASP A 265 8.79 6.37 29.63
N GLU A 266 9.60 7.37 29.98
CA GLU A 266 9.13 8.60 30.65
C GLU A 266 8.41 9.55 29.67
N LYS A 267 8.72 9.46 28.37
CA LYS A 267 8.20 10.32 27.32
C LYS A 267 7.66 9.50 26.16
N GLU A 268 6.77 10.12 25.39
CA GLU A 268 6.35 9.56 24.10
C GLU A 268 7.41 9.80 23.04
N GLU A 269 7.88 8.72 22.40
CA GLU A 269 8.81 8.79 21.29
C GLU A 269 8.64 7.63 20.32
N SER A 270 8.96 7.87 19.03
CA SER A 270 9.07 6.81 18.03
C SER A 270 10.17 5.84 18.42
N ALA A 271 9.88 4.55 18.35
CA ALA A 271 10.85 3.51 18.64
C ALA A 271 10.75 2.38 17.61
N PHE A 272 11.85 1.65 17.50
CA PHE A 272 12.03 0.62 16.48
C PHE A 272 12.68 -0.60 17.14
N PHE A 273 12.26 -1.78 16.70
CA PHE A 273 12.83 -3.03 17.17
C PHE A 273 13.09 -3.97 15.99
N GLU A 274 14.36 -4.25 15.76
CA GLU A 274 14.81 -5.12 14.70
C GLU A 274 15.07 -6.54 15.23
N ILE A 275 14.60 -7.54 14.49
CA ILE A 275 14.90 -8.95 14.73
C ILE A 275 15.35 -9.61 13.44
N ASP A 276 16.55 -10.20 13.49
CA ASP A 276 17.14 -10.94 12.38
C ASP A 276 16.74 -12.41 12.41
N ALA A 277 16.51 -12.97 11.22
CA ALA A 277 16.34 -14.40 11.06
C ALA A 277 17.69 -15.10 11.21
N PRO A 278 17.75 -16.27 11.90
CA PRO A 278 19.00 -16.98 12.11
C PRO A 278 19.59 -17.57 10.83
N GLN A 279 18.77 -17.70 9.80
CA GLN A 279 19.18 -18.23 8.49
C GLN A 279 18.54 -17.42 7.36
N LYS A 280 19.22 -17.30 6.23
CA LYS A 280 18.64 -16.71 5.02
C LYS A 280 17.63 -17.68 4.42
N GLY A 281 16.51 -17.15 3.93
CA GLY A 281 15.49 -17.96 3.27
C GLY A 281 14.05 -17.54 3.56
N GLU A 282 13.18 -18.53 3.50
CA GLU A 282 11.74 -18.37 3.69
C GLU A 282 11.39 -18.30 5.18
N ASN A 283 11.70 -17.17 5.84
CA ASN A 283 11.44 -16.99 7.27
C ASN A 283 10.07 -16.37 7.52
N SER A 284 9.45 -16.79 8.61
CA SER A 284 8.19 -16.24 9.14
C SER A 284 8.45 -15.46 10.41
N PHE A 285 7.75 -14.34 10.58
CA PHE A 285 7.88 -13.47 11.75
C PHE A 285 6.53 -13.34 12.45
N GLU A 286 6.57 -13.25 13.77
CA GLU A 286 5.39 -13.00 14.59
C GLU A 286 5.65 -11.86 15.56
N ILE A 287 4.68 -10.94 15.67
CA ILE A 287 4.57 -9.93 16.71
C ILE A 287 3.38 -10.30 17.57
N LYS A 288 3.54 -10.29 18.93
CA LYS A 288 2.46 -10.64 19.84
C LYS A 288 2.53 -9.81 21.12
N THR A 289 1.38 -9.33 21.61
CA THR A 289 1.34 -8.58 22.87
C THR A 289 1.55 -9.50 24.06
N ALA A 290 2.40 -9.07 24.99
CA ALA A 290 2.75 -9.82 26.20
C ALA A 290 2.02 -9.31 27.44
N GLY A 291 1.70 -8.02 27.51
CA GLY A 291 0.97 -7.44 28.64
C GLY A 291 0.97 -5.92 28.62
N GLY A 292 0.17 -5.31 29.50
CA GLY A 292 0.04 -3.85 29.60
C GLY A 292 -0.65 -3.23 28.38
N SER A 293 -0.43 -1.95 28.13
CA SER A 293 -0.98 -1.20 26.99
C SER A 293 0.13 -0.89 25.99
N VAL A 294 0.00 -1.36 24.76
CA VAL A 294 0.96 -1.11 23.68
C VAL A 294 0.33 -0.32 22.52
N ARG A 295 1.17 0.47 21.85
CA ARG A 295 0.83 1.21 20.64
C ARG A 295 1.88 0.93 19.58
N LEU A 296 1.50 0.17 18.53
CA LEU A 296 2.37 -0.24 17.46
C LEU A 296 1.82 0.28 16.13
N PHE A 297 2.69 0.37 15.12
CA PHE A 297 2.33 1.02 13.87
C PHE A 297 2.38 0.08 12.67
N GLY A 298 3.29 -0.87 12.65
CA GLY A 298 3.51 -1.79 11.55
C GLY A 298 4.88 -2.44 11.63
N ALA A 299 5.22 -3.19 10.61
CA ALA A 299 6.52 -3.82 10.49
C ALA A 299 7.07 -3.70 9.07
N VAL A 300 8.37 -3.58 8.94
CA VAL A 300 9.11 -3.66 7.68
C VAL A 300 9.71 -5.04 7.55
N LEU A 301 9.58 -5.66 6.38
CA LEU A 301 10.21 -6.93 6.07
C LEU A 301 11.22 -6.72 4.94
N GLU A 302 12.50 -6.98 5.24
CA GLU A 302 13.61 -6.83 4.30
C GLU A 302 14.52 -8.06 4.29
N ASN A 303 15.38 -8.11 3.30
CA ASN A 303 16.53 -9.00 3.26
C ASN A 303 17.80 -8.18 2.94
N ASP A 304 18.98 -8.84 2.95
CA ASP A 304 20.26 -8.13 2.83
C ASP A 304 20.56 -7.58 1.42
N GLY A 305 19.66 -7.70 0.47
CA GLY A 305 19.85 -7.21 -0.90
C GLY A 305 21.05 -7.83 -1.62
N PRO A 306 21.51 -7.25 -2.74
CA PRO A 306 21.06 -6.00 -3.39
C PRO A 306 19.71 -6.14 -4.07
N GLY A 307 18.89 -5.11 -3.93
CA GLY A 307 17.54 -5.14 -4.51
C GLY A 307 16.72 -3.90 -4.17
N VAL A 308 15.44 -3.97 -4.54
CA VAL A 308 14.45 -2.91 -4.30
C VAL A 308 13.49 -3.34 -3.21
N VAL A 309 13.15 -2.41 -2.33
CA VAL A 309 12.04 -2.48 -1.38
C VAL A 309 11.04 -1.40 -1.70
N TYR A 310 9.74 -1.73 -1.63
CA TYR A 310 8.68 -0.79 -2.02
C TYR A 310 7.55 -0.78 -1.00
N ASP A 311 7.45 0.29 -0.22
CA ASP A 311 6.38 0.49 0.76
C ASP A 311 5.10 0.96 0.07
N SER A 312 3.98 0.34 0.39
CA SER A 312 2.64 0.74 -0.05
C SER A 312 1.87 1.37 1.12
N LEU A 313 1.79 2.69 1.17
CA LEU A 313 1.26 3.45 2.29
C LEU A 313 -0.04 4.18 1.92
N GLY A 314 -1.05 3.41 1.51
CA GLY A 314 -2.37 3.94 1.20
C GLY A 314 -3.27 4.05 2.42
N VAL A 315 -3.94 5.19 2.60
CA VAL A 315 -5.00 5.39 3.60
C VAL A 315 -6.32 5.67 2.91
N ASN A 316 -7.33 4.86 3.20
CA ASN A 316 -8.63 4.98 2.56
C ASN A 316 -9.29 6.34 2.82
N GLY A 317 -9.65 7.03 1.74
CA GLY A 317 -10.29 8.35 1.80
C GLY A 317 -9.35 9.52 2.12
N ALA A 318 -8.04 9.28 2.27
CA ALA A 318 -7.09 10.31 2.68
C ALA A 318 -6.89 11.42 1.66
N PHE A 319 -6.57 12.60 2.19
CA PHE A 319 -6.11 13.79 1.48
C PHE A 319 -4.61 13.97 1.76
N ALA A 320 -3.85 14.47 0.81
CA ALA A 320 -2.42 14.70 1.01
C ALA A 320 -2.13 15.56 2.26
N GLY A 321 -2.95 16.59 2.47
CA GLY A 321 -2.82 17.53 3.57
C GLY A 321 -2.88 16.89 4.97
N LEU A 322 -3.42 15.69 5.12
CA LEU A 322 -3.46 15.00 6.42
C LEU A 322 -2.06 14.66 6.94
N LEU A 323 -1.09 14.42 6.05
CA LEU A 323 0.32 14.20 6.43
C LEU A 323 0.95 15.45 7.08
N ALA A 324 0.42 16.64 6.76
CA ALA A 324 0.89 17.89 7.34
C ALA A 324 0.02 18.42 8.49
N THR A 325 -1.29 18.12 8.48
CA THR A 325 -2.24 18.74 9.44
C THR A 325 -2.60 17.85 10.61
N VAL A 326 -2.45 16.53 10.47
CA VAL A 326 -2.83 15.53 11.48
C VAL A 326 -1.62 14.84 12.08
N MET A 327 -0.63 14.44 11.25
CA MET A 327 0.56 13.77 11.77
C MET A 327 1.46 14.75 12.52
N ASN A 328 1.93 14.34 13.70
CA ASN A 328 2.96 15.06 14.44
C ASN A 328 4.26 15.09 13.60
N GLU A 329 4.79 16.27 13.32
CA GLU A 329 5.94 16.45 12.43
C GLU A 329 7.20 15.74 12.95
N GLN A 330 7.49 15.84 14.25
CA GLN A 330 8.67 15.23 14.84
C GLN A 330 8.58 13.70 14.83
N HIS A 331 7.41 13.15 15.18
CA HIS A 331 7.18 11.71 15.19
C HIS A 331 7.26 11.12 13.77
N TRP A 332 6.63 11.76 12.79
CA TRP A 332 6.68 11.33 11.38
C TRP A 332 8.10 11.43 10.82
N SER A 333 8.82 12.53 11.12
CA SER A 333 10.21 12.70 10.71
C SER A 333 11.12 11.61 11.27
N ALA A 334 10.96 11.22 12.54
CA ALA A 334 11.75 10.14 13.14
C ALA A 334 11.53 8.80 12.42
N GLN A 335 10.28 8.48 12.06
CA GLN A 335 9.97 7.26 11.32
C GLN A 335 10.52 7.30 9.89
N LEU A 336 10.41 8.43 9.20
CA LEU A 336 10.96 8.63 7.85
C LEU A 336 12.49 8.51 7.84
N GLN A 337 13.17 9.12 8.83
CA GLN A 337 14.62 9.02 8.99
C GLN A 337 15.07 7.59 9.28
N HIS A 338 14.35 6.86 10.12
CA HIS A 338 14.62 5.45 10.38
C HIS A 338 14.38 4.59 9.13
N ARG A 339 13.28 4.82 8.38
CA ARG A 339 12.98 4.10 7.14
C ARG A 339 14.01 4.35 6.04
N HIS A 340 14.58 5.54 5.99
CA HIS A 340 15.63 5.95 5.07
C HIS A 340 15.30 5.69 3.60
N PRO A 341 14.18 6.22 3.05
CA PRO A 341 13.81 6.02 1.65
C PRO A 341 14.77 6.77 0.71
N ASN A 342 15.00 6.22 -0.49
CA ASN A 342 15.70 6.88 -1.57
C ASN A 342 14.75 7.71 -2.44
N LEU A 343 13.47 7.31 -2.46
CA LEU A 343 12.39 7.99 -3.16
C LEU A 343 11.13 7.99 -2.31
N VAL A 344 10.50 9.15 -2.16
CA VAL A 344 9.13 9.28 -1.65
C VAL A 344 8.21 9.66 -2.79
N ILE A 345 7.14 8.88 -2.98
CA ILE A 345 6.08 9.14 -3.97
C ILE A 345 4.85 9.66 -3.22
N LEU A 346 4.28 10.77 -3.70
CA LEU A 346 3.01 11.33 -3.24
C LEU A 346 1.96 11.18 -4.36
N ASN A 347 1.04 10.23 -4.22
CA ASN A 347 0.00 9.95 -5.21
C ASN A 347 -1.40 10.22 -4.64
N TYR A 348 -1.78 11.48 -4.64
CA TYR A 348 -3.04 11.99 -4.12
C TYR A 348 -3.77 12.85 -5.14
N GLY A 349 -5.01 13.23 -4.85
CA GLY A 349 -5.84 14.07 -5.70
C GLY A 349 -7.24 13.49 -5.96
N THR A 350 -7.40 12.17 -5.77
CA THR A 350 -8.69 11.49 -6.00
C THR A 350 -9.76 12.03 -5.06
N ASN A 351 -9.46 12.15 -3.76
CA ASN A 351 -10.42 12.64 -2.77
C ASN A 351 -10.57 14.15 -2.81
N GLU A 352 -9.50 14.90 -3.05
CA GLU A 352 -9.51 16.33 -3.25
C GLU A 352 -10.42 16.75 -4.41
N SER A 353 -10.54 15.92 -5.44
CA SER A 353 -11.39 16.17 -6.61
C SER A 353 -12.89 16.26 -6.30
N GLN A 354 -13.32 15.75 -5.15
CA GLN A 354 -14.73 15.86 -4.71
C GLN A 354 -15.09 17.28 -4.29
N TYR A 355 -14.10 18.10 -3.93
CA TYR A 355 -14.26 19.40 -3.31
C TYR A 355 -13.43 20.44 -4.09
N ALA A 356 -13.91 20.82 -5.26
CA ALA A 356 -13.13 21.59 -6.23
C ALA A 356 -13.52 23.08 -6.31
N SER A 357 -13.97 23.68 -5.19
CA SER A 357 -14.06 25.14 -5.14
C SER A 357 -12.67 25.78 -5.16
N ASP A 358 -12.58 27.04 -5.58
CA ASP A 358 -11.29 27.73 -5.66
C ASP A 358 -10.60 27.82 -4.29
N ASP A 359 -11.36 28.00 -3.19
CA ASP A 359 -10.83 28.00 -1.83
C ASP A 359 -10.25 26.65 -1.42
N GLN A 360 -10.91 25.55 -1.81
CA GLN A 360 -10.44 24.20 -1.54
C GLN A 360 -9.21 23.84 -2.37
N MET A 361 -9.15 24.28 -3.62
CA MET A 361 -7.96 24.13 -4.46
C MET A 361 -6.79 24.92 -3.89
N ALA A 362 -7.01 26.18 -3.45
CA ALA A 362 -5.99 26.99 -2.80
C ALA A 362 -5.52 26.38 -1.45
N ARG A 363 -6.43 25.75 -0.72
CA ARG A 363 -6.09 25.01 0.50
C ARG A 363 -5.23 23.79 0.18
N TYR A 364 -5.62 23.00 -0.81
CA TYR A 364 -4.84 21.81 -1.23
C TYR A 364 -3.43 22.20 -1.69
N ASP A 365 -3.28 23.26 -2.49
CA ASP A 365 -1.97 23.79 -2.91
C ASP A 365 -1.08 24.07 -1.67
N ARG A 366 -1.58 24.81 -0.68
CA ARG A 366 -0.82 25.11 0.55
C ARG A 366 -0.46 23.85 1.35
N GLU A 367 -1.41 22.95 1.52
CA GLU A 367 -1.21 21.70 2.28
C GLU A 367 -0.19 20.78 1.61
N LEU A 368 -0.25 20.64 0.28
CA LEU A 368 0.72 19.83 -0.47
C LEU A 368 2.14 20.40 -0.36
N ARG A 369 2.29 21.73 -0.43
CA ARG A 369 3.58 22.40 -0.19
C ARG A 369 4.11 22.16 1.21
N GLU A 370 3.24 22.17 2.20
CA GLU A 370 3.64 21.90 3.59
C GLU A 370 4.08 20.43 3.77
N VAL A 371 3.41 19.47 3.12
CA VAL A 371 3.86 18.06 3.09
C VAL A 371 5.27 17.95 2.50
N VAL A 372 5.49 18.58 1.35
CA VAL A 372 6.82 18.60 0.69
C VAL A 372 7.88 19.25 1.57
N ARG A 373 7.56 20.40 2.20
CA ARG A 373 8.48 21.07 3.15
C ARG A 373 8.90 20.14 4.29
N ARG A 374 7.94 19.43 4.90
CA ARG A 374 8.21 18.46 5.98
C ARG A 374 9.10 17.32 5.49
N LEU A 375 8.84 16.78 4.30
CA LEU A 375 9.67 15.74 3.69
C LEU A 375 11.11 16.23 3.46
N HIS A 376 11.31 17.37 2.85
CA HIS A 376 12.65 17.93 2.64
C HIS A 376 13.38 18.27 3.95
N THR A 377 12.63 18.67 4.98
CA THR A 377 13.21 18.91 6.32
C THR A 377 13.66 17.61 6.99
N ALA A 378 12.82 16.57 6.93
CA ALA A 378 13.14 15.27 7.52
C ALA A 378 14.21 14.50 6.73
N LEU A 379 14.21 14.63 5.41
CA LEU A 379 14.97 13.82 4.45
C LEU A 379 15.60 14.72 3.36
N PRO A 380 16.60 15.54 3.67
CA PRO A 380 17.14 16.56 2.74
C PRO A 380 17.79 15.99 1.47
N ASN A 381 18.17 14.70 1.46
CA ASN A 381 18.82 14.04 0.33
C ASN A 381 17.92 13.02 -0.39
N THR A 382 16.66 12.92 0.01
CA THR A 382 15.71 11.98 -0.58
C THR A 382 14.94 12.64 -1.72
N ALA A 383 14.86 11.96 -2.85
CA ALA A 383 14.08 12.40 -3.99
C ALA A 383 12.57 12.35 -3.67
N VAL A 384 11.81 13.32 -4.17
CA VAL A 384 10.35 13.38 -4.05
C VAL A 384 9.71 13.42 -5.43
N LEU A 385 8.76 12.51 -5.68
CA LEU A 385 7.98 12.44 -6.90
C LEU A 385 6.50 12.67 -6.57
N ILE A 386 5.90 13.70 -7.16
CA ILE A 386 4.45 13.89 -7.13
C ILE A 386 3.86 13.17 -8.34
N VAL A 387 2.95 12.23 -8.08
CA VAL A 387 2.18 11.51 -9.11
C VAL A 387 0.77 12.05 -9.09
N SER A 388 0.27 12.50 -10.26
CA SER A 388 -1.08 13.04 -10.36
C SER A 388 -2.14 11.97 -10.03
N PRO A 389 -3.39 12.37 -9.68
CA PRO A 389 -4.48 11.42 -9.59
C PRO A 389 -4.69 10.74 -10.95
N MET A 390 -5.34 9.60 -10.91
CA MET A 390 -5.93 8.96 -12.08
C MET A 390 -7.07 9.81 -12.65
N ASP A 391 -7.54 9.50 -13.87
CA ASP A 391 -8.85 9.97 -14.30
C ASP A 391 -9.93 9.50 -13.31
N ARG A 392 -10.95 10.31 -13.14
CA ARG A 392 -12.14 10.01 -12.34
C ARG A 392 -13.36 10.40 -13.13
N GLY A 393 -14.29 9.45 -13.29
CA GLY A 393 -15.52 9.67 -14.05
C GLY A 393 -16.65 10.25 -13.19
N THR A 394 -17.56 10.96 -13.85
CA THR A 394 -18.85 11.35 -13.29
C THR A 394 -19.91 11.29 -14.39
N HIS A 395 -21.18 11.13 -13.96
CA HIS A 395 -22.29 11.15 -14.91
C HIS A 395 -22.77 12.59 -15.15
N GLN A 396 -22.81 13.00 -16.42
CA GLN A 396 -23.39 14.29 -16.84
C GLN A 396 -24.21 14.08 -18.11
N ALA A 397 -25.48 14.48 -18.08
CA ALA A 397 -26.41 14.37 -19.21
C ALA A 397 -26.44 12.95 -19.85
N GLY A 398 -26.41 11.90 -19.03
CA GLY A 398 -26.45 10.50 -19.47
C GLY A 398 -25.14 9.96 -20.06
N LYS A 399 -24.04 10.72 -19.98
CA LYS A 399 -22.71 10.29 -20.42
C LYS A 399 -21.74 10.27 -19.24
N VAL A 400 -20.77 9.38 -19.27
CA VAL A 400 -19.63 9.40 -18.36
C VAL A 400 -18.61 10.39 -18.93
N ILE A 401 -18.21 11.36 -18.12
CA ILE A 401 -17.17 12.33 -18.46
C ILE A 401 -16.11 12.33 -17.34
N THR A 402 -14.92 12.82 -17.63
CA THR A 402 -13.92 13.15 -16.60
C THR A 402 -14.48 14.18 -15.63
N LEU A 403 -14.30 13.97 -14.35
CA LEU A 403 -14.67 14.94 -13.31
C LEU A 403 -13.86 16.24 -13.52
N PRO A 404 -14.50 17.42 -13.73
CA PRO A 404 -13.81 18.65 -14.15
C PRO A 404 -12.73 19.17 -13.18
N ALA A 405 -12.71 18.66 -11.95
CA ALA A 405 -11.68 18.96 -10.97
C ALA A 405 -10.32 18.28 -11.29
N ILE A 406 -10.32 17.12 -11.93
CA ILE A 406 -9.10 16.33 -12.17
C ILE A 406 -8.05 17.12 -12.97
N PRO A 407 -8.33 17.67 -14.16
CA PRO A 407 -7.35 18.45 -14.92
C PRO A 407 -6.79 19.66 -14.13
N LYS A 408 -7.63 20.31 -13.32
CA LYS A 408 -7.21 21.45 -12.47
C LYS A 408 -6.22 21.01 -11.39
N ILE A 409 -6.47 19.86 -10.76
CA ILE A 409 -5.58 19.26 -9.75
C ILE A 409 -4.24 18.89 -10.39
N VAL A 410 -4.27 18.24 -11.55
CA VAL A 410 -3.06 17.85 -12.28
C VAL A 410 -2.17 19.07 -12.54
N GLU A 411 -2.74 20.17 -13.04
CA GLU A 411 -2.00 21.40 -13.33
C GLU A 411 -1.47 22.06 -12.04
N MET A 412 -2.26 22.08 -10.97
CA MET A 412 -1.81 22.60 -9.68
C MET A 412 -0.65 21.77 -9.13
N GLN A 413 -0.74 20.44 -9.15
CA GLN A 413 0.33 19.56 -8.68
C GLN A 413 1.61 19.69 -9.51
N ARG A 414 1.50 19.82 -10.84
CA ARG A 414 2.64 20.09 -11.73
C ARG A 414 3.37 21.37 -11.33
N ARG A 415 2.61 22.45 -11.08
CA ARG A 415 3.16 23.74 -10.62
C ARG A 415 3.83 23.60 -9.24
N VAL A 416 3.17 22.95 -8.28
CA VAL A 416 3.73 22.72 -6.93
C VAL A 416 5.03 21.94 -7.03
N ALA A 417 5.08 20.87 -7.83
CA ALA A 417 6.29 20.07 -8.02
C ALA A 417 7.46 20.94 -8.53
N ALA A 418 7.21 21.72 -9.60
CA ALA A 418 8.24 22.59 -10.19
C ALA A 418 8.77 23.64 -9.20
N GLU A 419 7.88 24.24 -8.40
CA GLU A 419 8.22 25.31 -7.45
C GLU A 419 8.83 24.79 -6.13
N THR A 420 8.66 23.51 -5.80
CA THR A 420 9.17 22.92 -4.55
C THR A 420 10.34 21.96 -4.74
N GLY A 421 10.87 21.86 -5.98
CA GLY A 421 12.01 20.98 -6.26
C GLY A 421 11.66 19.49 -6.24
N CYS A 422 10.44 19.15 -6.64
CA CYS A 422 9.99 17.76 -6.81
C CYS A 422 9.91 17.41 -8.30
N ALA A 423 10.08 16.14 -8.63
CA ALA A 423 9.70 15.61 -9.93
C ALA A 423 8.19 15.43 -10.01
N PHE A 424 7.65 15.38 -11.23
CA PHE A 424 6.22 15.22 -11.49
C PHE A 424 5.94 14.14 -12.54
N PHE A 425 5.01 13.23 -12.23
CA PHE A 425 4.49 12.27 -13.20
C PHE A 425 3.00 12.49 -13.44
N ASP A 426 2.65 12.80 -14.68
CA ASP A 426 1.26 12.98 -15.10
C ASP A 426 0.61 11.63 -15.39
N LEU A 427 0.20 10.93 -14.34
CA LEU A 427 -0.48 9.65 -14.46
C LEU A 427 -1.82 9.79 -15.21
N PHE A 428 -2.52 10.91 -15.03
CA PHE A 428 -3.76 11.20 -15.76
C PHE A 428 -3.53 11.19 -17.26
N ALA A 429 -2.53 11.92 -17.75
CA ALA A 429 -2.16 11.94 -19.17
C ALA A 429 -1.65 10.56 -19.65
N ALA A 430 -0.82 9.89 -18.85
CA ALA A 430 -0.27 8.57 -19.16
C ALA A 430 -1.35 7.48 -19.33
N MET A 431 -2.46 7.57 -18.59
CA MET A 431 -3.63 6.69 -18.77
C MET A 431 -4.41 6.96 -20.06
N GLY A 432 -4.20 8.11 -20.70
CA GLY A 432 -4.92 8.56 -21.87
C GLY A 432 -5.77 9.82 -21.66
N GLY A 433 -5.60 10.52 -20.56
CA GLY A 433 -6.23 11.81 -20.26
C GLY A 433 -7.75 11.75 -20.12
N GLU A 434 -8.41 12.84 -20.48
CA GLU A 434 -9.87 12.98 -20.39
C GLU A 434 -10.63 11.83 -21.04
N GLY A 435 -11.69 11.37 -20.37
CA GLY A 435 -12.57 10.28 -20.82
C GLY A 435 -11.97 8.89 -20.66
N THR A 436 -10.82 8.74 -20.02
CA THR A 436 -10.22 7.41 -19.79
C THR A 436 -11.14 6.52 -18.96
N MET A 437 -11.75 7.03 -17.88
CA MET A 437 -12.66 6.23 -17.07
C MET A 437 -13.91 5.78 -17.85
N ALA A 438 -14.43 6.62 -18.76
CA ALA A 438 -15.51 6.20 -19.65
C ALA A 438 -15.06 5.07 -20.58
N ARG A 439 -13.90 5.21 -21.22
CA ARG A 439 -13.34 4.16 -22.10
C ARG A 439 -13.04 2.87 -21.34
N TRP A 440 -12.60 2.95 -20.09
CA TRP A 440 -12.29 1.80 -19.26
C TRP A 440 -13.55 1.12 -18.70
N HIS A 441 -14.59 1.90 -18.40
CA HIS A 441 -15.88 1.39 -17.95
C HIS A 441 -16.64 0.69 -19.09
N ASP A 442 -16.75 1.35 -20.26
CA ASP A 442 -17.53 0.87 -21.40
C ASP A 442 -16.76 -0.10 -22.30
N GLY A 443 -15.43 -0.17 -22.13
CA GLY A 443 -14.54 -1.02 -22.92
C GLY A 443 -14.73 -2.51 -22.64
N LYS A 444 -14.32 -3.36 -23.59
CA LYS A 444 -14.44 -4.83 -23.48
C LYS A 444 -13.80 -5.42 -22.22
N ASN A 445 -12.76 -4.79 -21.70
CA ASN A 445 -11.97 -5.31 -20.57
C ASN A 445 -12.45 -4.79 -19.21
N HIS A 446 -13.35 -3.82 -19.16
CA HIS A 446 -13.88 -3.22 -17.93
C HIS A 446 -12.78 -3.02 -16.87
N LEU A 447 -11.89 -2.04 -17.05
CA LEU A 447 -10.72 -1.82 -16.19
C LEU A 447 -11.00 -1.02 -14.90
N VAL A 448 -12.23 -0.52 -14.76
CA VAL A 448 -12.69 0.28 -13.61
C VAL A 448 -14.03 -0.23 -13.10
N GLY A 449 -14.29 -0.08 -11.79
CA GLY A 449 -15.58 -0.40 -11.18
C GLY A 449 -16.69 0.58 -11.59
N GLY A 450 -17.94 0.23 -11.25
CA GLY A 450 -19.11 1.06 -11.55
C GLY A 450 -19.13 2.42 -10.84
N ASP A 451 -18.25 2.64 -9.87
CA ASP A 451 -18.05 3.94 -9.20
C ASP A 451 -17.20 4.93 -10.02
N LEU A 452 -16.67 4.51 -11.17
CA LEU A 452 -15.88 5.33 -12.10
C LEU A 452 -14.65 5.99 -11.45
N THR A 453 -14.16 5.42 -10.37
CA THR A 453 -13.06 5.95 -9.55
C THR A 453 -11.99 4.89 -9.29
N HIS A 454 -12.40 3.70 -8.84
CA HIS A 454 -11.47 2.66 -8.44
C HIS A 454 -11.22 1.67 -9.58
N PRO A 455 -9.96 1.48 -10.01
CA PRO A 455 -9.62 0.45 -10.98
C PRO A 455 -9.89 -0.93 -10.38
N ASN A 456 -10.30 -1.87 -11.22
CA ASN A 456 -10.28 -3.29 -10.84
C ASN A 456 -8.84 -3.84 -10.92
N GLY A 457 -8.66 -5.14 -10.64
CA GLY A 457 -7.31 -5.74 -10.64
C GLY A 457 -6.53 -5.52 -11.95
N ALA A 458 -7.18 -5.67 -13.11
CA ALA A 458 -6.53 -5.46 -14.41
C ALA A 458 -6.22 -3.97 -14.68
N GLY A 459 -7.09 -3.07 -14.23
CA GLY A 459 -6.84 -1.63 -14.30
C GLY A 459 -5.71 -1.19 -13.39
N ALA A 460 -5.66 -1.73 -12.17
CA ALA A 460 -4.59 -1.44 -11.22
C ALA A 460 -3.23 -1.97 -11.72
N GLU A 461 -3.18 -3.17 -12.29
CA GLU A 461 -1.97 -3.71 -12.94
C GLU A 461 -1.47 -2.76 -14.02
N LYS A 462 -2.36 -2.30 -14.92
CA LYS A 462 -2.00 -1.36 -15.98
C LYS A 462 -1.46 -0.03 -15.46
N ILE A 463 -2.02 0.49 -14.38
CA ILE A 463 -1.54 1.74 -13.75
C ILE A 463 -0.14 1.52 -13.15
N GLY A 464 0.06 0.38 -12.46
CA GLY A 464 1.36 0.02 -11.93
C GLY A 464 2.43 -0.11 -13.02
N GLU A 465 2.09 -0.70 -14.18
CA GLU A 465 2.97 -0.76 -15.34
C GLU A 465 3.36 0.63 -15.85
N LEU A 466 2.42 1.60 -15.91
CA LEU A 466 2.71 2.97 -16.32
C LEU A 466 3.69 3.67 -15.36
N ILE A 467 3.50 3.52 -14.05
CA ILE A 467 4.40 4.08 -13.04
C ILE A 467 5.79 3.43 -13.14
N TYR A 468 5.84 2.10 -13.23
CA TYR A 468 7.10 1.38 -13.42
C TYR A 468 7.86 1.86 -14.66
N GLN A 469 7.17 1.95 -15.80
CA GLN A 469 7.80 2.37 -17.06
C GLN A 469 8.35 3.78 -16.96
N ALA A 470 7.61 4.72 -16.35
CA ALA A 470 8.06 6.09 -16.15
C ALA A 470 9.34 6.17 -15.28
N LEU A 471 9.41 5.36 -14.20
CA LEU A 471 10.60 5.28 -13.34
C LEU A 471 11.80 4.72 -14.09
N VAL A 472 11.58 3.68 -14.89
CA VAL A 472 12.65 3.02 -15.66
C VAL A 472 13.15 3.90 -16.80
N ASP A 473 12.27 4.56 -17.53
CA ASP A 473 12.64 5.50 -18.59
C ASP A 473 13.45 6.68 -18.02
N GLY A 474 13.11 7.13 -16.81
CA GLY A 474 13.88 8.13 -16.08
C GLY A 474 15.27 7.62 -15.69
N TYR A 475 15.36 6.37 -15.24
CA TYR A 475 16.64 5.73 -14.92
C TYR A 475 17.53 5.55 -16.17
N ASP A 476 16.95 5.13 -17.28
CA ASP A 476 17.70 4.96 -18.53
C ASP A 476 18.25 6.32 -19.05
N ARG A 477 17.49 7.42 -18.91
CA ARG A 477 17.99 8.77 -19.18
C ARG A 477 19.10 9.20 -18.20
N TYR A 478 18.97 8.85 -16.91
CA TYR A 478 20.02 9.07 -15.93
C TYR A 478 21.33 8.37 -16.34
N LEU A 479 21.28 7.11 -16.78
CA LEU A 479 22.46 6.36 -17.22
C LEU A 479 23.13 6.97 -18.47
N VAL A 480 22.37 7.60 -19.36
CA VAL A 480 22.94 8.35 -20.49
C VAL A 480 23.77 9.54 -20.01
N ARG A 481 23.29 10.27 -18.99
CA ARG A 481 24.04 11.39 -18.38
C ARG A 481 25.20 10.93 -17.48
N HIS A 482 25.06 9.75 -16.88
CA HIS A 482 26.04 9.19 -15.92
C HIS A 482 26.46 7.78 -16.35
N PRO A 483 27.23 7.64 -17.46
CA PRO A 483 27.58 6.34 -17.99
C PRO A 483 28.41 5.53 -17.00
N LEU A 484 28.05 4.26 -16.85
CA LEU A 484 28.79 3.33 -15.99
C LEU A 484 30.23 3.14 -16.50
N PRO A 485 31.24 3.00 -15.61
CA PRO A 485 32.59 2.67 -16.01
C PRO A 485 32.58 1.40 -16.88
N LYS A 486 33.22 1.45 -18.06
CA LYS A 486 33.40 0.25 -18.87
C LYS A 486 34.14 -0.81 -18.05
N THR A 487 33.51 -1.94 -17.80
CA THR A 487 34.16 -3.08 -17.15
C THR A 487 35.41 -3.44 -17.98
N GLN A 488 36.61 -3.22 -17.44
CA GLN A 488 37.82 -3.67 -18.11
C GLN A 488 37.75 -5.20 -18.15
N THR A 489 37.57 -5.75 -19.34
CA THR A 489 37.71 -7.20 -19.55
C THR A 489 39.12 -7.55 -19.06
N PRO A 490 39.31 -8.53 -18.15
CA PRO A 490 40.63 -8.95 -17.74
C PRO A 490 41.43 -9.37 -18.98
N ALA A 491 42.57 -8.72 -19.21
CA ALA A 491 43.47 -9.14 -20.28
C ALA A 491 43.77 -10.62 -20.07
N GLN A 492 43.35 -11.43 -21.03
CA GLN A 492 43.77 -12.83 -21.09
C GLN A 492 45.31 -12.89 -21.08
N LYS A 493 45.85 -13.41 -19.99
CA LYS A 493 47.28 -13.77 -19.91
C LYS A 493 47.49 -15.16 -20.41
#